data_24b9571b5e430e793cbf76a98add8e5a
#
_entry.id   24b9571b5e430e793cbf76a98add8e5a
#
_cell.length_a   1.000
_cell.length_b   1.000
_cell.length_c   1.000
_cell.angle_alpha   90.00
_cell.angle_beta   90.00
_cell.angle_gamma   90.00
#
_symmetry.space_group_name_H-M   'P 1'
#
loop_
_entity.id
_entity.type
_entity.pdbx_description
1 polymer ?
#
loop_
_entity_poly.entity_id
_entity_poly.type
_entity_poly.pdbx_seq_one_letter_code
_entity_poly.pdbx_strand_id
1 'polypeptide(L)'
;DGTLADTEMDGHRPAFNLAFKELDLPFVWDEALYNRLLAIPGGLRRVKLHAETCGVHLSQNQLDQVRDRKRVHYLERVRQGHVHLRPGVKRLLQELNRAGVQQWIVTSSGSASVMALLEQIQKQIPSFDGVVTSDDVASGKPAPDGYRLALERSGANSAASLAIEDSAAGLSAARAAGLRCLLTPSPWDADALSESGGGAAAVLNHLGDPGQPATVLSGASCQEGAVTLKYLESLLSVPDR
;
A
#
# COMPACT_ATOMS: atom_id res chain seq x y z
N ASP A 1 -2.46 -1.02 -2.02
CA ASP A 1 -1.13 -1.59 -2.28
C ASP A 1 -0.29 -1.42 -1.02
N GLY A 2 0.70 -2.29 -0.80
CA GLY A 2 1.63 -2.22 0.32
C GLY A 2 1.04 -2.42 1.72
N THR A 3 -0.15 -1.90 1.98
CA THR A 3 -0.84 -2.04 3.27
C THR A 3 -1.65 -3.34 3.37
N LEU A 4 -2.57 -3.58 2.43
CA LEU A 4 -3.39 -4.80 2.42
C LEU A 4 -2.64 -6.01 1.85
N ALA A 5 -1.88 -5.80 0.79
CA ALA A 5 -1.20 -6.85 0.04
C ALA A 5 0.17 -6.38 -0.44
N ASP A 6 1.13 -7.29 -0.59
CA ASP A 6 2.45 -6.99 -1.16
C ASP A 6 2.35 -6.94 -2.70
N THR A 7 1.74 -5.87 -3.19
CA THR A 7 1.52 -5.67 -4.61
C THR A 7 2.81 -5.35 -5.37
N GLU A 8 3.84 -4.81 -4.71
CA GLU A 8 5.10 -4.48 -5.38
C GLU A 8 5.88 -5.73 -5.77
N MET A 9 6.12 -6.65 -4.84
CA MET A 9 6.92 -7.85 -5.11
C MET A 9 6.13 -8.97 -5.77
N ASP A 10 4.90 -9.20 -5.35
CA ASP A 10 4.05 -10.26 -5.89
C ASP A 10 3.38 -9.87 -7.22
N GLY A 11 3.08 -8.59 -7.40
CA GLY A 11 2.32 -8.06 -8.52
C GLY A 11 3.16 -7.26 -9.52
N HIS A 12 3.63 -6.09 -9.10
CA HIS A 12 4.22 -5.10 -10.02
C HIS A 12 5.55 -5.54 -10.59
N ARG A 13 6.49 -6.00 -9.78
CA ARG A 13 7.80 -6.48 -10.25
C ARG A 13 7.69 -7.60 -11.28
N PRO A 14 6.97 -8.71 -11.02
CA PRO A 14 6.81 -9.75 -12.03
C PRO A 14 6.08 -9.27 -13.29
N ALA A 15 5.12 -8.35 -13.17
CA ALA A 15 4.41 -7.81 -14.32
C ALA A 15 5.32 -6.95 -15.21
N PHE A 16 6.26 -6.18 -14.62
CA PHE A 16 7.31 -5.50 -15.40
C PHE A 16 8.19 -6.50 -16.13
N ASN A 17 8.68 -7.55 -15.47
CA ASN A 17 9.52 -8.56 -16.10
C ASN A 17 8.81 -9.29 -17.25
N LEU A 18 7.52 -9.57 -17.12
CA LEU A 18 6.72 -10.14 -18.20
C LEU A 18 6.59 -9.16 -19.36
N ALA A 19 6.34 -7.88 -19.10
CA ALA A 19 6.27 -6.86 -20.12
C ALA A 19 7.61 -6.67 -20.84
N PHE A 20 8.72 -6.64 -20.11
CA PHE A 20 10.06 -6.57 -20.70
C PHE A 20 10.35 -7.76 -21.62
N LYS A 21 10.03 -8.97 -21.17
CA LYS A 21 10.20 -10.18 -21.98
C LYS A 21 9.35 -10.15 -23.25
N GLU A 22 8.10 -9.72 -23.15
CA GLU A 22 7.17 -9.64 -24.30
C GLU A 22 7.61 -8.61 -25.35
N LEU A 23 8.25 -7.53 -24.90
CA LEU A 23 8.73 -6.43 -25.74
C LEU A 23 10.21 -6.57 -26.13
N ASP A 24 10.81 -7.75 -25.90
CA ASP A 24 12.21 -8.05 -26.19
C ASP A 24 13.20 -7.04 -25.58
N LEU A 25 12.86 -6.48 -24.40
CA LEU A 25 13.74 -5.58 -23.66
C LEU A 25 14.73 -6.39 -22.79
N PRO A 26 16.02 -6.00 -22.73
CA PRO A 26 17.06 -6.78 -22.06
C PRO A 26 17.08 -6.58 -20.54
N PHE A 27 15.90 -6.42 -19.91
CA PHE A 27 15.80 -6.15 -18.48
C PHE A 27 15.16 -7.32 -17.74
N VAL A 28 15.75 -7.66 -16.58
CA VAL A 28 15.15 -8.53 -15.57
C VAL A 28 15.37 -7.87 -14.22
N TRP A 29 14.29 -7.54 -13.53
CA TRP A 29 14.32 -6.99 -12.19
C TRP A 29 14.16 -8.10 -11.16
N ASP A 30 15.26 -8.50 -10.53
CA ASP A 30 15.21 -9.31 -9.31
C ASP A 30 14.71 -8.47 -8.12
N GLU A 31 14.50 -9.09 -6.98
CA GLU A 31 13.98 -8.42 -5.79
C GLU A 31 14.92 -7.32 -5.28
N ALA A 32 16.22 -7.60 -5.24
CA ALA A 32 17.21 -6.66 -4.73
C ALA A 32 17.35 -5.42 -5.63
N LEU A 33 17.35 -5.60 -6.96
CA LEU A 33 17.37 -4.50 -7.92
C LEU A 33 16.06 -3.71 -7.85
N TYR A 34 14.92 -4.40 -7.86
CA TYR A 34 13.62 -3.75 -7.82
C TYR A 34 13.45 -2.91 -6.54
N ASN A 35 13.90 -3.43 -5.39
CA ASN A 35 13.90 -2.68 -4.13
C ASN A 35 14.66 -1.35 -4.26
N ARG A 36 15.89 -1.36 -4.79
CA ARG A 36 16.64 -0.13 -5.04
C ARG A 36 15.91 0.82 -5.99
N LEU A 37 15.25 0.29 -7.00
CA LEU A 37 14.49 1.07 -7.97
C LEU A 37 13.21 1.67 -7.40
N LEU A 38 12.66 1.14 -6.29
CA LEU A 38 11.49 1.71 -5.61
C LEU A 38 11.74 3.13 -5.08
N ALA A 39 12.98 3.51 -4.80
CA ALA A 39 13.34 4.89 -4.49
C ALA A 39 13.03 5.89 -5.62
N ILE A 40 12.84 5.41 -6.86
CA ILE A 40 12.43 6.22 -8.01
C ILE A 40 10.90 6.22 -8.09
N PRO A 41 10.20 7.33 -7.78
CA PRO A 41 8.76 7.38 -7.85
C PRO A 41 8.25 7.29 -9.28
N GLY A 42 7.18 6.52 -9.48
CA GLY A 42 6.53 6.34 -10.79
C GLY A 42 7.16 5.24 -11.64
N GLY A 43 6.35 4.22 -11.98
CA GLY A 43 6.83 3.00 -12.66
C GLY A 43 7.52 3.27 -14.00
N LEU A 44 6.96 4.13 -14.87
CA LEU A 44 7.59 4.45 -16.16
C LEU A 44 8.89 5.26 -16.01
N ARG A 45 8.94 6.17 -15.04
CA ARG A 45 10.18 6.90 -14.74
C ARG A 45 11.28 5.93 -14.29
N ARG A 46 10.92 4.95 -13.46
CA ARG A 46 11.80 3.87 -13.01
C ARG A 46 12.34 3.07 -14.20
N VAL A 47 11.46 2.68 -15.14
CA VAL A 47 11.86 1.97 -16.38
C VAL A 47 12.83 2.81 -17.20
N LYS A 48 12.50 4.08 -17.45
CA LYS A 48 13.33 4.99 -18.25
C LYS A 48 14.72 5.15 -17.65
N LEU A 49 14.81 5.50 -16.37
CA LEU A 49 16.09 5.72 -15.71
C LEU A 49 16.94 4.44 -15.65
N HIS A 50 16.32 3.28 -15.39
CA HIS A 50 17.02 2.00 -15.42
C HIS A 50 17.55 1.68 -16.83
N ALA A 51 16.74 1.88 -17.86
CA ALA A 51 17.16 1.68 -19.25
C ALA A 51 18.39 2.55 -19.60
N GLU A 52 18.35 3.82 -19.23
CA GLU A 52 19.49 4.75 -19.42
C GLU A 52 20.76 4.26 -18.71
N THR A 53 20.66 3.73 -17.48
CA THR A 53 21.82 3.15 -16.77
C THR A 53 22.37 1.89 -17.45
N CYS A 54 21.54 1.18 -18.21
CA CYS A 54 21.92 0.02 -19.01
C CYS A 54 22.40 0.39 -20.44
N GLY A 55 22.47 1.69 -20.76
CA GLY A 55 22.83 2.15 -22.11
C GLY A 55 21.74 1.97 -23.15
N VAL A 56 20.51 1.74 -22.73
CA VAL A 56 19.33 1.56 -23.61
C VAL A 56 18.48 2.82 -23.59
N HIS A 57 18.22 3.40 -24.76
CA HIS A 57 17.32 4.54 -24.91
C HIS A 57 15.93 4.06 -25.36
N LEU A 58 14.92 4.26 -24.52
CA LEU A 58 13.55 3.95 -24.84
C LEU A 58 12.80 5.20 -25.33
N SER A 59 12.16 5.10 -26.49
CA SER A 59 11.25 6.11 -26.99
C SER A 59 9.97 6.18 -26.12
N GLN A 60 9.24 7.28 -26.23
CA GLN A 60 7.95 7.42 -25.52
C GLN A 60 6.96 6.30 -25.90
N ASN A 61 6.90 5.91 -27.17
CA ASN A 61 6.06 4.81 -27.61
C ASN A 61 6.43 3.48 -26.95
N GLN A 62 7.73 3.16 -26.79
CA GLN A 62 8.16 1.95 -26.09
C GLN A 62 7.81 2.00 -24.59
N LEU A 63 7.95 3.16 -23.94
CA LEU A 63 7.54 3.35 -22.56
C LEU A 63 6.02 3.14 -22.39
N ASP A 64 5.23 3.65 -23.33
CA ASP A 64 3.77 3.46 -23.34
C ASP A 64 3.41 1.98 -23.52
N GLN A 65 4.09 1.27 -24.43
CA GLN A 65 3.92 -0.17 -24.58
C GLN A 65 4.27 -0.93 -23.30
N VAL A 66 5.38 -0.58 -22.64
CA VAL A 66 5.74 -1.20 -21.33
C VAL A 66 4.64 -0.97 -20.30
N ARG A 67 4.10 0.25 -20.18
CA ARG A 67 3.00 0.56 -19.27
C ARG A 67 1.79 -0.33 -19.54
N ASP A 68 1.37 -0.40 -20.81
CA ASP A 68 0.15 -1.08 -21.19
C ASP A 68 0.29 -2.60 -21.02
N ARG A 69 1.41 -3.19 -21.43
CA ARG A 69 1.68 -4.61 -21.23
C ARG A 69 1.83 -4.98 -19.77
N LYS A 70 2.58 -4.17 -18.99
CA LYS A 70 2.72 -4.35 -17.54
C LYS A 70 1.35 -4.32 -16.85
N ARG A 71 0.45 -3.42 -17.26
CA ARG A 71 -0.91 -3.35 -16.70
C ARG A 71 -1.69 -4.64 -16.95
N VAL A 72 -1.64 -5.18 -18.16
CA VAL A 72 -2.29 -6.45 -18.51
C VAL A 72 -1.75 -7.58 -17.62
N HIS A 73 -0.44 -7.74 -17.54
CA HIS A 73 0.19 -8.79 -16.73
C HIS A 73 -0.09 -8.63 -15.24
N TYR A 74 -0.12 -7.40 -14.72
CA TYR A 74 -0.48 -7.15 -13.33
C TYR A 74 -1.91 -7.60 -13.00
N LEU A 75 -2.87 -7.21 -13.84
CA LEU A 75 -4.28 -7.59 -13.65
C LEU A 75 -4.48 -9.10 -13.74
N GLU A 76 -3.77 -9.76 -14.64
CA GLU A 76 -3.82 -11.21 -14.77
C GLU A 76 -3.25 -11.91 -13.55
N ARG A 77 -2.07 -11.47 -13.04
CA ARG A 77 -1.47 -12.01 -11.82
C ARG A 77 -2.38 -11.85 -10.61
N VAL A 78 -3.02 -10.69 -10.47
CA VAL A 78 -4.02 -10.46 -9.40
C VAL A 78 -5.16 -11.46 -9.53
N ARG A 79 -5.76 -11.63 -10.72
CA ARG A 79 -6.88 -12.57 -10.96
C ARG A 79 -6.49 -14.02 -10.71
N GLN A 80 -5.24 -14.40 -10.96
CA GLN A 80 -4.71 -15.72 -10.69
C GLN A 80 -4.37 -15.97 -9.20
N GLY A 81 -4.53 -14.96 -8.34
CA GLY A 81 -4.28 -15.07 -6.91
C GLY A 81 -2.80 -15.04 -6.50
N HIS A 82 -1.93 -14.51 -7.35
CA HIS A 82 -0.50 -14.38 -7.06
C HIS A 82 -0.16 -13.20 -6.15
N VAL A 83 -1.13 -12.35 -5.81
CA VAL A 83 -0.95 -11.24 -4.88
C VAL A 83 -1.63 -11.60 -3.56
N HIS A 84 -0.83 -11.68 -2.49
CA HIS A 84 -1.26 -12.19 -1.20
C HIS A 84 -1.54 -11.06 -0.21
N LEU A 85 -2.50 -11.28 0.69
CA LEU A 85 -2.72 -10.39 1.83
C LEU A 85 -1.52 -10.44 2.77
N ARG A 86 -1.16 -9.28 3.30
CA ARG A 86 -0.11 -9.18 4.32
C ARG A 86 -0.57 -9.80 5.65
N PRO A 87 0.38 -10.27 6.49
CA PRO A 87 0.04 -10.90 7.77
C PRO A 87 -0.83 -10.00 8.65
N GLY A 88 -1.90 -10.57 9.21
CA GLY A 88 -2.84 -9.90 10.10
C GLY A 88 -3.98 -9.14 9.42
N VAL A 89 -3.89 -8.85 8.13
CA VAL A 89 -4.90 -8.08 7.39
C VAL A 89 -6.27 -8.74 7.45
N LYS A 90 -6.36 -10.01 7.04
CA LYS A 90 -7.63 -10.75 7.03
C LYS A 90 -8.25 -10.80 8.43
N ARG A 91 -7.46 -11.14 9.44
CA ARG A 91 -7.91 -11.25 10.83
C ARG A 91 -8.45 -9.91 11.35
N LEU A 92 -7.68 -8.82 11.16
CA LEU A 92 -8.06 -7.51 11.63
C LEU A 92 -9.34 -7.00 10.94
N LEU A 93 -9.44 -7.10 9.62
CA LEU A 93 -10.64 -6.68 8.88
C LEU A 93 -11.89 -7.43 9.35
N GLN A 94 -11.78 -8.74 9.66
CA GLN A 94 -12.88 -9.52 10.20
C GLN A 94 -13.25 -9.11 11.62
N GLU A 95 -12.28 -8.78 12.47
CA GLU A 95 -12.49 -8.29 13.83
C GLU A 95 -13.22 -6.94 13.80
N LEU A 96 -12.74 -5.99 13.00
CA LEU A 96 -13.34 -4.67 12.85
C LEU A 96 -14.77 -4.73 12.30
N ASN A 97 -15.01 -5.60 11.32
CA ASN A 97 -16.35 -5.81 10.76
C ASN A 97 -17.34 -6.36 11.80
N ARG A 98 -16.91 -7.32 12.63
CA ARG A 98 -17.77 -7.85 13.72
C ARG A 98 -18.08 -6.80 14.78
N ALA A 99 -17.19 -5.85 14.98
CA ALA A 99 -17.37 -4.74 15.91
C ALA A 99 -18.16 -3.56 15.32
N GLY A 100 -18.57 -3.63 14.04
CA GLY A 100 -19.31 -2.56 13.37
C GLY A 100 -18.46 -1.33 13.04
N VAL A 101 -17.13 -1.48 12.97
CA VAL A 101 -16.20 -0.40 12.60
C VAL A 101 -16.19 -0.25 11.08
N GLN A 102 -16.43 0.95 10.58
CA GLN A 102 -16.36 1.25 9.15
C GLN A 102 -14.92 1.10 8.61
N GLN A 103 -14.80 0.53 7.43
CA GLN A 103 -13.53 0.22 6.79
C GLN A 103 -13.48 0.81 5.38
N TRP A 104 -12.56 1.74 5.15
CA TRP A 104 -12.39 2.45 3.89
C TRP A 104 -11.02 2.21 3.29
N ILE A 105 -10.95 2.13 1.97
CA ILE A 105 -9.69 2.13 1.22
C ILE A 105 -9.42 3.54 0.71
N VAL A 106 -8.18 4.03 0.95
CA VAL A 106 -7.66 5.26 0.36
C VAL A 106 -6.31 4.94 -0.28
N THR A 107 -6.23 5.02 -1.60
CA THR A 107 -5.06 4.56 -2.35
C THR A 107 -4.64 5.51 -3.46
N SER A 108 -3.35 5.47 -3.80
CA SER A 108 -2.78 6.13 -4.98
C SER A 108 -2.92 5.31 -6.27
N SER A 109 -3.48 4.11 -6.19
CA SER A 109 -3.75 3.26 -7.36
C SER A 109 -5.04 3.65 -8.04
N GLY A 110 -5.10 3.47 -9.36
CA GLY A 110 -6.32 3.70 -10.14
C GLY A 110 -7.37 2.62 -9.91
N SER A 111 -8.63 2.97 -10.10
CA SER A 111 -9.82 2.14 -9.83
C SER A 111 -9.74 0.74 -10.44
N ALA A 112 -9.26 0.60 -11.67
CA ALA A 112 -9.19 -0.71 -12.33
C ALA A 112 -8.28 -1.71 -11.59
N SER A 113 -7.15 -1.25 -11.04
CA SER A 113 -6.21 -2.10 -10.28
C SER A 113 -6.78 -2.48 -8.93
N VAL A 114 -7.42 -1.52 -8.26
CA VAL A 114 -8.06 -1.72 -6.96
C VAL A 114 -9.22 -2.71 -7.07
N MET A 115 -10.10 -2.53 -8.06
CA MET A 115 -11.25 -3.42 -8.24
C MET A 115 -10.83 -4.84 -8.57
N ALA A 116 -9.78 -5.04 -9.39
CA ALA A 116 -9.25 -6.36 -9.67
C ALA A 116 -8.71 -7.06 -8.40
N LEU A 117 -8.01 -6.33 -7.53
CA LEU A 117 -7.53 -6.87 -6.27
C LEU A 117 -8.69 -7.21 -5.33
N LEU A 118 -9.66 -6.31 -5.19
CA LEU A 118 -10.83 -6.52 -4.32
C LEU A 118 -11.67 -7.72 -4.79
N GLU A 119 -11.92 -7.87 -6.07
CA GLU A 119 -12.63 -9.02 -6.64
C GLU A 119 -11.95 -10.36 -6.27
N GLN A 120 -10.62 -10.38 -6.27
CA GLN A 120 -9.84 -11.56 -5.93
C GLN A 120 -9.90 -11.87 -4.43
N ILE A 121 -9.77 -10.86 -3.56
CA ILE A 121 -9.68 -11.05 -2.10
C ILE A 121 -11.03 -11.05 -1.39
N GLN A 122 -12.12 -10.55 -2.00
CA GLN A 122 -13.45 -10.41 -1.38
C GLN A 122 -14.05 -11.71 -0.83
N LYS A 123 -13.59 -12.88 -1.34
CA LYS A 123 -13.99 -14.18 -0.81
C LYS A 123 -13.36 -14.50 0.56
N GLN A 124 -12.33 -13.77 0.94
CA GLN A 124 -11.53 -14.02 2.13
C GLN A 124 -11.75 -12.98 3.24
N ILE A 125 -12.21 -11.78 2.86
CA ILE A 125 -12.37 -10.62 3.76
C ILE A 125 -13.77 -10.02 3.63
N PRO A 126 -14.24 -9.26 4.64
CA PRO A 126 -15.45 -8.45 4.53
C PRO A 126 -15.33 -7.41 3.40
N SER A 127 -16.48 -6.96 2.89
CA SER A 127 -16.54 -5.81 1.99
C SER A 127 -16.16 -4.52 2.72
N PHE A 128 -15.49 -3.63 2.01
CA PHE A 128 -15.24 -2.28 2.51
C PHE A 128 -16.49 -1.40 2.36
N ASP A 129 -16.66 -0.44 3.28
CA ASP A 129 -17.75 0.54 3.25
C ASP A 129 -17.55 1.59 2.15
N GLY A 130 -16.31 1.80 1.72
CA GLY A 130 -16.02 2.65 0.59
C GLY A 130 -14.57 2.58 0.12
N VAL A 131 -14.36 3.13 -1.07
CA VAL A 131 -13.05 3.18 -1.75
C VAL A 131 -12.85 4.57 -2.32
N VAL A 132 -11.66 5.13 -2.08
CA VAL A 132 -11.15 6.34 -2.72
C VAL A 132 -9.85 5.97 -3.44
N THR A 133 -9.80 6.23 -4.73
CA THR A 133 -8.69 5.91 -5.63
C THR A 133 -8.00 7.18 -6.14
N SER A 134 -6.91 7.03 -6.89
CA SER A 134 -6.29 8.17 -7.57
C SER A 134 -7.23 8.85 -8.58
N ASP A 135 -8.24 8.15 -9.07
CA ASP A 135 -9.18 8.67 -10.07
C ASP A 135 -10.24 9.59 -9.44
N ASP A 136 -10.38 9.56 -8.10
CA ASP A 136 -11.37 10.35 -7.36
C ASP A 136 -10.86 11.73 -6.92
N VAL A 137 -9.56 11.99 -6.98
CA VAL A 137 -8.93 13.18 -6.41
C VAL A 137 -8.00 13.88 -7.39
N ALA A 138 -7.89 15.19 -7.28
CA ALA A 138 -6.98 15.98 -8.12
C ALA A 138 -5.51 15.81 -7.68
N SER A 139 -5.25 15.68 -6.37
CA SER A 139 -3.92 15.55 -5.81
C SER A 139 -3.81 14.26 -5.01
N GLY A 140 -2.93 13.36 -5.46
CA GLY A 140 -2.62 12.11 -4.75
C GLY A 140 -1.69 12.33 -3.55
N LYS A 141 -1.50 11.27 -2.73
CA LYS A 141 -0.54 11.27 -1.62
C LYS A 141 0.84 11.81 -2.07
N PRO A 142 1.47 12.72 -1.31
CA PRO A 142 1.25 13.06 0.11
C PRO A 142 0.16 14.11 0.39
N ALA A 143 -0.60 14.59 -0.63
CA ALA A 143 -1.72 15.47 -0.40
C ALA A 143 -2.84 14.75 0.38
N PRO A 144 -3.59 15.46 1.26
CA PRO A 144 -4.61 14.86 2.12
C PRO A 144 -5.94 14.57 1.43
N ASP A 145 -6.09 14.89 0.15
CA ASP A 145 -7.36 14.93 -0.58
C ASP A 145 -8.12 13.61 -0.50
N GLY A 146 -7.42 12.48 -0.68
CA GLY A 146 -8.04 11.16 -0.61
C GLY A 146 -8.62 10.83 0.77
N TYR A 147 -7.91 11.18 1.84
CA TYR A 147 -8.39 10.98 3.21
C TYR A 147 -9.53 11.92 3.57
N ARG A 148 -9.46 13.18 3.16
CA ARG A 148 -10.55 14.15 3.36
C ARG A 148 -11.83 13.69 2.65
N LEU A 149 -11.71 13.21 1.42
CA LEU A 149 -12.83 12.68 0.66
C LEU A 149 -13.42 11.42 1.32
N ALA A 150 -12.58 10.53 1.87
CA ALA A 150 -13.06 9.36 2.61
C ALA A 150 -13.80 9.77 3.89
N LEU A 151 -13.30 10.72 4.65
CA LEU A 151 -13.97 11.26 5.84
C LEU A 151 -15.31 11.92 5.48
N GLU A 152 -15.36 12.70 4.41
CA GLU A 152 -16.59 13.32 3.91
C GLU A 152 -17.64 12.27 3.52
N ARG A 153 -17.26 11.28 2.68
CA ARG A 153 -18.16 10.23 2.20
C ARG A 153 -18.65 9.30 3.31
N SER A 154 -17.79 9.02 4.30
CA SER A 154 -18.15 8.17 5.45
C SER A 154 -18.95 8.89 6.53
N GLY A 155 -18.91 10.22 6.57
CA GLY A 155 -19.42 11.02 7.69
C GLY A 155 -18.62 10.83 8.99
N ALA A 156 -17.43 10.23 8.93
CA ALA A 156 -16.63 9.92 10.10
C ALA A 156 -15.87 11.17 10.62
N ASN A 157 -15.68 11.20 11.95
CA ASN A 157 -14.84 12.22 12.59
C ASN A 157 -13.37 11.76 12.54
N SER A 158 -12.46 12.65 12.11
CA SER A 158 -11.03 12.37 12.06
C SER A 158 -10.45 11.96 13.42
N ALA A 159 -10.92 12.54 14.52
CA ALA A 159 -10.47 12.20 15.88
C ALA A 159 -10.87 10.78 16.32
N ALA A 160 -11.91 10.18 15.68
CA ALA A 160 -12.36 8.81 15.91
C ALA A 160 -11.93 7.86 14.77
N SER A 161 -11.04 8.30 13.90
CA SER A 161 -10.58 7.56 12.74
C SER A 161 -9.06 7.38 12.76
N LEU A 162 -8.59 6.23 12.28
CA LEU A 162 -7.17 5.91 12.21
C LEU A 162 -6.82 5.40 10.81
N ALA A 163 -5.74 5.91 10.25
CA ALA A 163 -5.17 5.40 9.01
C ALA A 163 -4.18 4.27 9.29
N ILE A 164 -4.16 3.25 8.44
CA ILE A 164 -3.10 2.24 8.40
C ILE A 164 -2.40 2.39 7.06
N GLU A 165 -1.11 2.64 7.09
CA GLU A 165 -0.30 2.99 5.91
C GLU A 165 1.01 2.22 5.88
N ASP A 166 1.62 2.16 4.69
CA ASP A 166 2.89 1.48 4.46
C ASP A 166 4.02 2.43 4.03
N SER A 167 3.71 3.69 3.73
CA SER A 167 4.65 4.63 3.10
C SER A 167 4.70 6.00 3.78
N ALA A 168 5.82 6.71 3.60
CA ALA A 168 5.99 8.08 4.08
C ALA A 168 4.98 9.05 3.45
N ALA A 169 4.65 8.86 2.17
CA ALA A 169 3.66 9.68 1.47
C ALA A 169 2.25 9.46 2.04
N GLY A 170 1.90 8.21 2.36
CA GLY A 170 0.64 7.87 3.00
C GLY A 170 0.53 8.41 4.42
N LEU A 171 1.58 8.27 5.22
CA LEU A 171 1.67 8.87 6.56
C LEU A 171 1.47 10.38 6.52
N SER A 172 2.17 11.06 5.60
CA SER A 172 2.05 12.52 5.44
C SER A 172 0.63 12.94 5.06
N ALA A 173 0.00 12.22 4.13
CA ALA A 173 -1.37 12.47 3.68
C ALA A 173 -2.39 12.28 4.81
N ALA A 174 -2.29 11.19 5.58
CA ALA A 174 -3.16 10.91 6.72
C ALA A 174 -3.06 12.00 7.79
N ARG A 175 -1.83 12.38 8.18
CA ARG A 175 -1.59 13.46 9.14
C ARG A 175 -2.12 14.83 8.68
N ALA A 176 -1.89 15.16 7.41
CA ALA A 176 -2.40 16.40 6.82
C ALA A 176 -3.95 16.44 6.73
N ALA A 177 -4.61 15.28 6.79
CA ALA A 177 -6.06 15.14 6.93
C ALA A 177 -6.53 15.13 8.40
N GLY A 178 -5.63 15.25 9.39
CA GLY A 178 -5.95 15.23 10.82
C GLY A 178 -6.17 13.81 11.38
N LEU A 179 -5.69 12.78 10.68
CA LEU A 179 -5.79 11.39 11.13
C LEU A 179 -4.53 10.95 11.87
N ARG A 180 -4.71 10.15 12.89
CA ARG A 180 -3.63 9.33 13.44
C ARG A 180 -3.33 8.18 12.50
N CYS A 181 -2.08 7.75 12.48
CA CYS A 181 -1.63 6.74 11.54
C CYS A 181 -0.81 5.65 12.23
N LEU A 182 -1.21 4.40 12.05
CA LEU A 182 -0.38 3.23 12.27
C LEU A 182 0.39 2.96 10.97
N LEU A 183 1.72 2.91 11.06
CA LEU A 183 2.56 2.63 9.92
C LEU A 183 3.00 1.17 9.92
N THR A 184 2.78 0.48 8.81
CA THR A 184 3.24 -0.90 8.60
C THR A 184 4.06 -0.96 7.32
N PRO A 185 5.34 -0.53 7.36
CA PRO A 185 6.18 -0.45 6.17
C PRO A 185 6.21 -1.74 5.41
N SER A 186 6.28 -1.64 4.09
CA SER A 186 6.68 -2.78 3.28
C SER A 186 8.09 -3.23 3.70
N PRO A 187 8.40 -4.53 3.74
CA PRO A 187 9.75 -5.01 4.02
C PRO A 187 10.82 -4.38 3.09
N TRP A 188 10.37 -3.86 1.96
CA TRP A 188 11.18 -3.28 0.89
C TRP A 188 11.40 -1.78 1.03
N ASP A 189 10.69 -1.11 1.97
CA ASP A 189 10.74 0.34 2.21
C ASP A 189 11.19 0.70 3.64
N ALA A 190 11.72 -0.29 4.37
CA ALA A 190 12.07 -0.16 5.78
C ALA A 190 13.12 0.93 6.05
N ASP A 191 14.06 1.13 5.11
CA ASP A 191 15.11 2.16 5.26
C ASP A 191 14.59 3.58 5.05
N ALA A 192 13.60 3.76 4.18
CA ALA A 192 12.96 5.07 3.95
C ALA A 192 12.16 5.57 5.17
N LEU A 193 11.86 4.68 6.11
CA LEU A 193 11.01 4.96 7.26
C LEU A 193 11.77 5.20 8.56
N SER A 194 13.05 4.88 8.62
CA SER A 194 13.90 5.23 9.76
C SER A 194 13.99 6.76 9.96
N GLU A 195 13.91 7.52 8.88
CA GLU A 195 13.88 9.00 8.90
C GLU A 195 12.45 9.59 8.94
N SER A 196 11.44 8.85 8.46
CA SER A 196 10.06 9.34 8.27
C SER A 196 9.06 8.89 9.34
N GLY A 197 9.43 7.99 10.25
CA GLY A 197 8.55 7.50 11.33
C GLY A 197 8.12 8.58 12.34
N GLY A 198 8.67 9.79 12.21
CA GLY A 198 8.31 10.96 12.99
C GLY A 198 6.86 11.37 12.77
N GLY A 199 5.99 11.00 13.72
CA GLY A 199 4.57 11.36 13.72
C GLY A 199 3.60 10.24 13.40
N ALA A 200 4.05 8.99 13.20
CA ALA A 200 3.20 7.82 13.29
C ALA A 200 2.83 7.54 14.76
N ALA A 201 1.60 7.10 15.01
CA ALA A 201 1.18 6.70 16.36
C ALA A 201 1.90 5.43 16.83
N ALA A 202 2.21 4.54 15.89
CA ALA A 202 3.10 3.40 16.08
C ALA A 202 3.62 2.93 14.71
N VAL A 203 4.73 2.16 14.72
CA VAL A 203 5.32 1.53 13.54
C VAL A 203 5.52 0.04 13.82
N LEU A 204 4.93 -0.82 13.01
CA LEU A 204 5.06 -2.27 13.07
C LEU A 204 5.46 -2.83 11.70
N ASN A 205 6.15 -3.96 11.67
CA ASN A 205 6.50 -4.59 10.39
C ASN A 205 5.29 -5.16 9.61
N HIS A 206 4.21 -5.54 10.29
CA HIS A 206 2.91 -5.96 9.76
C HIS A 206 1.85 -6.01 10.89
N LEU A 207 0.63 -6.47 10.60
CA LEU A 207 -0.49 -6.45 11.57
C LEU A 207 -0.57 -7.70 12.48
N GLY A 208 0.26 -8.70 12.22
CA GLY A 208 0.37 -9.92 13.02
C GLY A 208 -0.76 -10.93 12.86
N ASP A 209 -0.38 -12.21 12.72
CA ASP A 209 -1.26 -13.37 12.67
C ASP A 209 -0.82 -14.42 13.70
N PRO A 210 -1.70 -15.36 14.10
CA PRO A 210 -1.31 -16.53 14.87
C PRO A 210 -0.15 -17.27 14.19
N GLY A 211 0.95 -17.43 14.91
CA GLY A 211 2.18 -18.05 14.37
C GLY A 211 3.11 -17.10 13.61
N GLN A 212 2.68 -15.86 13.32
CA GLN A 212 3.49 -14.81 12.71
C GLN A 212 3.28 -13.48 13.44
N PRO A 213 3.80 -13.32 14.67
CA PRO A 213 3.61 -12.12 15.46
C PRO A 213 4.30 -10.91 14.83
N ALA A 214 3.66 -9.74 14.90
CA ALA A 214 4.25 -8.48 14.48
C ALA A 214 5.38 -8.06 15.41
N THR A 215 6.39 -7.43 14.84
CA THR A 215 7.46 -6.74 15.59
C THR A 215 7.14 -5.25 15.63
N VAL A 216 7.12 -4.68 16.83
CA VAL A 216 7.00 -3.23 17.02
C VAL A 216 8.35 -2.59 16.77
N LEU A 217 8.40 -1.69 15.79
CA LEU A 217 9.59 -0.93 15.41
C LEU A 217 9.66 0.40 16.17
N SER A 218 8.50 1.00 16.47
CA SER A 218 8.38 2.23 17.27
C SER A 218 6.98 2.37 17.86
N GLY A 219 6.85 3.02 19.02
CA GLY A 219 5.58 3.28 19.70
C GLY A 219 5.15 2.19 20.67
N ALA A 220 3.85 2.14 20.98
CA ALA A 220 3.29 1.21 21.95
C ALA A 220 3.34 -0.25 21.46
N SER A 221 3.63 -1.19 22.38
CA SER A 221 3.61 -2.62 22.09
C SER A 221 2.17 -3.12 21.88
N CYS A 222 1.98 -4.03 20.92
CA CYS A 222 0.74 -4.76 20.76
C CYS A 222 0.82 -6.12 21.49
N GLN A 223 -0.30 -6.51 22.10
CA GLN A 223 -0.37 -7.77 22.84
C GLN A 223 -0.19 -8.95 21.89
N GLU A 224 0.67 -9.90 22.26
CA GLU A 224 0.95 -11.12 21.49
C GLU A 224 1.39 -10.86 20.03
N GLY A 225 1.90 -9.66 19.74
CA GLY A 225 2.29 -9.30 18.39
C GLY A 225 1.14 -9.22 17.40
N ALA A 226 -0.10 -8.97 17.85
CA ALA A 226 -1.28 -8.84 17.00
C ALA A 226 -1.93 -7.46 17.15
N VAL A 227 -2.11 -6.75 16.04
CA VAL A 227 -2.89 -5.51 16.00
C VAL A 227 -4.36 -5.87 16.11
N THR A 228 -5.01 -5.44 17.18
CA THR A 228 -6.44 -5.66 17.47
C THR A 228 -7.20 -4.35 17.47
N LEU A 229 -8.54 -4.39 17.46
CA LEU A 229 -9.38 -3.19 17.66
C LEU A 229 -8.95 -2.44 18.94
N LYS A 230 -8.78 -3.15 20.06
CA LYS A 230 -8.35 -2.55 21.33
C LYS A 230 -7.00 -1.82 21.20
N TYR A 231 -6.07 -2.38 20.43
CA TYR A 231 -4.79 -1.73 20.15
C TYR A 231 -4.98 -0.45 19.32
N LEU A 232 -5.80 -0.49 18.27
CA LEU A 232 -6.12 0.70 17.46
C LEU A 232 -6.79 1.80 18.29
N GLU A 233 -7.74 1.45 19.16
CA GLU A 233 -8.39 2.39 20.09
C GLU A 233 -7.37 3.03 21.05
N SER A 234 -6.40 2.25 21.54
CA SER A 234 -5.33 2.77 22.39
C SER A 234 -4.47 3.81 21.67
N LEU A 235 -4.23 3.62 20.36
CA LEU A 235 -3.49 4.58 19.55
C LEU A 235 -4.27 5.89 19.37
N LEU A 236 -5.59 5.87 19.35
CA LEU A 236 -6.43 7.07 19.27
C LEU A 236 -6.43 7.87 20.59
N SER A 237 -6.21 7.22 21.72
CA SER A 237 -6.32 7.81 23.06
C SER A 237 -5.04 8.48 23.58
N VAL A 238 -3.90 8.31 22.91
CA VAL A 238 -2.62 8.92 23.34
C VAL A 238 -2.62 10.41 22.95
N PRO A 239 -2.32 11.36 23.84
CA PRO A 239 -2.16 12.77 23.46
C PRO A 239 -1.06 12.95 22.40
N ASP A 240 -1.25 13.89 21.47
CA ASP A 240 -0.17 14.29 20.54
C ASP A 240 0.98 14.88 21.37
N ARG A 241 2.18 14.37 21.14
CA ARG A 241 3.41 14.89 21.76
C ARG A 241 4.01 16.00 20.92
#